data_add4ada138296ca0845a91e4b66569b0
#
_entry.id   add4ada138296ca0845a91e4b66569b0
#
_cell.length_a   1.000
_cell.length_b   1.000
_cell.length_c   1.000
_cell.angle_alpha   90.00
_cell.angle_beta   90.00
_cell.angle_gamma   90.00
#
_symmetry.space_group_name_H-M   'P 1'
#
loop_
_entity.id
_entity.type
_entity.pdbx_description
1 polymer ?
#
loop_
_entity_poly.entity_id
_entity_poly.type
_entity_poly.pdbx_seq_one_letter_code
_entity_poly.pdbx_strand_id
1 'polypeptide(L)'
;PEMSRGLGDVYKRQILIHAVYDVPGKSTDGLEMFDASDVVYEHLMCSICPVNLTKAGLTYNAETNNIEDRIRDWFVELPVKGFLFPAFNDRASDIHHILYYSKKPEELQPDFIANVLGSQIPLTAKDQKTTFQTIISDTLGEECDYEVVRNIHDNLNEMIEASKEEPEPLELARMDVKKLFAKSGVAAEKMETFDEDFAEIVGEKKTLLASNIASTKTFQIETPDVVVKVNPERSDLVETREIDGRRCLVIAIDDHLEVNGIEVRK
;
A
#
# COMPACT_ATOMS: atom_id res chain seq x y z
N PRO A 1 -18.43 -33.36 27.28
CA PRO A 1 -17.40 -32.58 27.91
C PRO A 1 -17.45 -31.17 27.37
N GLU A 2 -17.70 -30.21 28.29
CA GLU A 2 -17.54 -28.79 28.00
C GLU A 2 -16.07 -28.53 27.70
N MET A 3 -15.74 -28.45 26.42
CA MET A 3 -14.44 -27.99 26.01
C MET A 3 -14.45 -26.45 26.11
N SER A 4 -13.77 -26.01 27.15
CA SER A 4 -13.15 -24.71 27.42
C SER A 4 -13.50 -23.58 26.44
N ARG A 5 -14.32 -22.68 26.90
CA ARG A 5 -14.39 -21.29 26.46
C ARG A 5 -13.10 -20.60 26.86
N GLY A 6 -12.08 -20.71 26.02
CA GLY A 6 -10.83 -20.00 26.21
C GLY A 6 -9.99 -20.08 24.97
N LEU A 7 -9.86 -18.98 24.24
CA LEU A 7 -9.12 -18.81 23.00
C LEU A 7 -9.65 -19.72 21.87
N GLY A 8 -10.51 -19.17 21.02
CA GLY A 8 -11.08 -19.90 19.91
C GLY A 8 -9.99 -20.55 19.08
N ASP A 9 -9.86 -21.86 19.20
CA ASP A 9 -9.14 -22.71 18.27
C ASP A 9 -9.86 -22.59 16.92
N VAL A 10 -9.53 -21.55 16.18
CA VAL A 10 -9.93 -21.44 14.78
C VAL A 10 -9.14 -22.53 14.06
N TYR A 11 -9.81 -23.64 13.74
CA TYR A 11 -9.22 -24.68 12.91
C TYR A 11 -8.74 -24.02 11.61
N LYS A 12 -7.47 -24.28 11.28
CA LYS A 12 -6.85 -23.75 10.08
C LYS A 12 -6.34 -24.91 9.24
N ARG A 13 -6.53 -24.80 7.93
CA ARG A 13 -5.92 -25.71 6.97
C ARG A 13 -4.81 -24.99 6.23
N GLN A 14 -3.65 -25.60 6.21
CA GLN A 14 -2.54 -25.20 5.37
C GLN A 14 -2.62 -25.96 4.05
N ILE A 15 -2.53 -25.22 2.95
CA ILE A 15 -2.48 -25.79 1.60
C ILE A 15 -1.13 -25.37 1.04
N LEU A 16 -0.30 -26.40 0.76
CA LEU A 16 1.01 -26.22 0.13
C LEU A 16 0.92 -26.68 -1.31
N ILE A 17 1.32 -25.83 -2.22
CA ILE A 17 1.30 -26.11 -3.66
C ILE A 17 2.71 -25.84 -4.19
N HIS A 18 3.33 -26.87 -4.76
CA HIS A 18 4.48 -26.72 -5.61
C HIS A 18 3.99 -26.57 -7.05
N ALA A 19 4.39 -25.51 -7.73
CA ALA A 19 3.98 -25.25 -9.09
C ALA A 19 5.14 -24.70 -9.92
N VAL A 20 5.03 -24.92 -11.21
CA VAL A 20 5.96 -24.44 -12.23
C VAL A 20 5.16 -23.60 -13.21
N TYR A 21 5.65 -22.42 -13.52
CA TYR A 21 5.04 -21.49 -14.44
C TYR A 21 6.04 -21.11 -15.53
N ASP A 22 5.68 -21.38 -16.78
CA ASP A 22 6.45 -20.91 -17.92
C ASP A 22 6.14 -19.44 -18.18
N VAL A 23 7.14 -18.59 -18.02
CA VAL A 23 6.98 -17.15 -18.18
C VAL A 23 6.90 -16.82 -19.67
N PRO A 24 5.80 -16.25 -20.17
CA PRO A 24 5.67 -15.95 -21.61
C PRO A 24 6.78 -15.02 -22.09
N GLY A 25 7.36 -15.32 -23.25
CA GLY A 25 8.30 -14.43 -23.92
C GLY A 25 7.67 -13.09 -24.28
N LYS A 26 8.45 -12.03 -24.45
CA LYS A 26 8.00 -10.75 -25.02
C LYS A 26 8.60 -10.60 -26.42
N SER A 27 7.74 -10.23 -27.39
CA SER A 27 8.19 -9.81 -28.72
C SER A 27 8.81 -8.40 -28.68
N THR A 28 9.49 -8.00 -29.73
CA THR A 28 10.11 -6.67 -29.86
C THR A 28 9.11 -5.49 -29.79
N ASP A 29 7.83 -5.75 -30.01
CA ASP A 29 6.72 -4.80 -29.88
C ASP A 29 6.03 -4.85 -28.47
N GLY A 30 6.59 -5.67 -27.55
CA GLY A 30 6.11 -5.76 -26.15
C GLY A 30 4.91 -6.71 -25.94
N LEU A 31 4.46 -7.40 -26.99
CA LEU A 31 3.36 -8.38 -26.87
C LEU A 31 3.86 -9.68 -26.23
N GLU A 32 3.04 -10.27 -25.36
CA GLU A 32 3.36 -11.57 -24.76
C GLU A 32 3.18 -12.71 -25.76
N MET A 33 4.20 -13.56 -25.83
CA MET A 33 4.23 -14.76 -26.66
C MET A 33 4.17 -16.00 -25.77
N PHE A 34 3.01 -16.62 -25.65
CA PHE A 34 2.77 -17.76 -24.75
C PHE A 34 3.48 -19.06 -25.17
N ASP A 35 3.91 -19.16 -26.41
CA ASP A 35 4.60 -20.31 -27.01
C ASP A 35 6.13 -20.13 -27.11
N ALA A 36 6.66 -19.03 -26.63
CA ALA A 36 8.08 -18.72 -26.63
C ALA A 36 8.54 -18.34 -25.21
N SER A 37 8.60 -19.33 -24.34
CA SER A 37 9.03 -19.15 -22.97
C SER A 37 10.52 -19.41 -22.82
N ASP A 38 11.28 -18.39 -22.41
CA ASP A 38 12.72 -18.50 -22.13
C ASP A 38 13.03 -18.69 -20.63
N VAL A 39 12.03 -18.47 -19.75
CA VAL A 39 12.19 -18.46 -18.30
C VAL A 39 11.12 -19.34 -17.65
N VAL A 40 11.56 -20.18 -16.75
CA VAL A 40 10.69 -21.03 -15.92
C VAL A 40 10.73 -20.54 -14.49
N TYR A 41 9.54 -20.29 -13.93
CA TYR A 41 9.37 -19.89 -12.55
C TYR A 41 8.83 -21.07 -11.72
N GLU A 42 9.69 -21.69 -10.95
CA GLU A 42 9.35 -22.76 -10.02
C GLU A 42 9.14 -22.17 -8.62
N HIS A 43 8.01 -22.44 -7.98
CA HIS A 43 7.65 -21.83 -6.71
C HIS A 43 6.84 -22.73 -5.79
N LEU A 44 6.94 -22.42 -4.49
CA LEU A 44 6.11 -22.97 -3.43
C LEU A 44 5.11 -21.90 -2.97
N MET A 45 3.82 -22.21 -3.07
CA MET A 45 2.76 -21.37 -2.52
C MET A 45 2.19 -22.03 -1.26
N CYS A 46 2.04 -21.26 -0.20
CA CYS A 46 1.37 -21.67 1.03
C CYS A 46 0.14 -20.79 1.26
N SER A 47 -1.01 -21.39 1.47
CA SER A 47 -2.26 -20.71 1.86
C SER A 47 -2.74 -21.23 3.21
N ILE A 48 -3.00 -20.31 4.14
CA ILE A 48 -3.53 -20.62 5.47
C ILE A 48 -4.98 -20.19 5.52
N CYS A 49 -5.87 -21.18 5.53
CA CYS A 49 -7.30 -21.02 5.39
C CYS A 49 -8.02 -21.36 6.70
N PRO A 50 -8.97 -20.54 7.16
CA PRO A 50 -9.88 -20.92 8.23
C PRO A 50 -10.76 -22.10 7.81
N VAL A 51 -11.13 -22.92 8.77
CA VAL A 51 -12.06 -24.04 8.55
C VAL A 51 -13.25 -23.84 9.47
N ASN A 52 -14.42 -23.76 8.91
CA ASN A 52 -15.66 -23.56 9.65
C ASN A 52 -16.69 -24.64 9.36
N LEU A 53 -17.63 -24.79 10.28
CA LEU A 53 -18.82 -25.63 10.05
C LEU A 53 -19.86 -24.86 9.25
N THR A 54 -20.53 -25.52 8.32
CA THR A 54 -21.71 -24.97 7.65
C THR A 54 -22.75 -24.53 8.67
N LYS A 55 -23.57 -23.56 8.30
CA LYS A 55 -24.63 -23.05 9.19
C LYS A 55 -25.56 -24.17 9.60
N ALA A 56 -25.96 -24.17 10.88
CA ALA A 56 -27.05 -25.02 11.36
C ALA A 56 -28.35 -24.70 10.62
N GLY A 57 -29.18 -25.70 10.43
CA GLY A 57 -30.46 -25.56 9.74
C GLY A 57 -31.18 -26.87 9.67
N LEU A 58 -32.37 -26.85 9.12
CA LEU A 58 -33.19 -28.05 8.88
C LEU A 58 -33.05 -28.48 7.42
N THR A 59 -33.13 -29.78 7.19
CA THR A 59 -33.18 -30.42 5.87
C THR A 59 -34.28 -31.47 5.84
N TYR A 60 -34.88 -31.67 4.68
CA TYR A 60 -35.82 -32.78 4.48
C TYR A 60 -35.04 -34.06 4.19
N ASN A 61 -35.30 -35.06 5.00
CA ASN A 61 -34.78 -36.42 4.79
C ASN A 61 -35.84 -37.26 4.06
N ALA A 62 -35.55 -37.63 2.82
CA ALA A 62 -36.51 -38.40 2.00
C ALA A 62 -36.66 -39.86 2.46
N GLU A 63 -35.69 -40.42 3.17
CA GLU A 63 -35.76 -41.81 3.66
C GLU A 63 -36.70 -41.91 4.85
N THR A 64 -36.65 -40.94 5.77
CA THR A 64 -37.48 -40.91 6.97
C THR A 64 -38.77 -40.09 6.75
N ASN A 65 -38.92 -39.43 5.60
CA ASN A 65 -40.00 -38.52 5.24
C ASN A 65 -40.23 -37.47 6.33
N ASN A 66 -39.18 -36.94 6.91
CA ASN A 66 -39.19 -35.99 8.01
C ASN A 66 -38.26 -34.81 7.81
N ILE A 67 -38.51 -33.74 8.55
CA ILE A 67 -37.59 -32.59 8.63
C ILE A 67 -36.67 -32.82 9.83
N GLU A 68 -35.40 -32.89 9.58
CA GLU A 68 -34.38 -33.20 10.57
C GLU A 68 -33.29 -32.14 10.58
N ASP A 69 -32.45 -32.15 11.63
CA ASP A 69 -31.30 -31.29 11.71
C ASP A 69 -30.32 -31.60 10.56
N ARG A 70 -29.91 -30.58 9.86
CA ARG A 70 -28.93 -30.69 8.79
C ARG A 70 -27.60 -31.19 9.36
N ILE A 71 -27.02 -32.23 8.76
CA ILE A 71 -25.63 -32.62 9.02
C ILE A 71 -24.72 -31.44 8.59
N ARG A 72 -23.91 -30.99 9.54
CA ARG A 72 -23.01 -29.85 9.29
C ARG A 72 -21.67 -30.37 8.78
N ASP A 73 -21.28 -29.88 7.60
CA ASP A 73 -20.01 -30.17 6.99
C ASP A 73 -18.97 -29.12 7.33
N TRP A 74 -17.73 -29.53 7.43
CA TRP A 74 -16.60 -28.63 7.50
C TRP A 74 -16.27 -28.09 6.11
N PHE A 75 -16.11 -26.79 5.99
CA PHE A 75 -15.67 -26.16 4.76
C PHE A 75 -14.46 -25.26 5.00
N VAL A 76 -13.62 -25.13 3.98
CA VAL A 76 -12.42 -24.31 3.99
C VAL A 76 -12.77 -22.97 3.39
N GLU A 77 -12.51 -21.89 4.14
CA GLU A 77 -12.69 -20.53 3.67
C GLU A 77 -11.51 -20.06 2.84
N LEU A 78 -11.66 -18.88 2.25
CA LEU A 78 -10.56 -18.21 1.54
C LEU A 78 -9.38 -17.95 2.50
N PRO A 79 -8.14 -17.95 1.98
CA PRO A 79 -6.96 -17.73 2.81
C PRO A 79 -7.01 -16.42 3.58
N VAL A 80 -6.59 -16.44 4.82
CA VAL A 80 -6.40 -15.23 5.65
C VAL A 80 -4.97 -14.73 5.59
N LYS A 81 -4.02 -15.62 5.32
CA LYS A 81 -2.61 -15.32 5.08
C LYS A 81 -1.97 -16.42 4.27
N GLY A 82 -0.83 -16.13 3.69
CA GLY A 82 -0.07 -17.07 2.89
C GLY A 82 1.24 -16.46 2.42
N PHE A 83 2.01 -17.25 1.72
CA PHE A 83 3.24 -16.78 1.10
C PHE A 83 3.52 -17.55 -0.19
N LEU A 84 4.38 -16.96 -1.01
CA LEU A 84 4.91 -17.55 -2.22
C LEU A 84 6.42 -17.35 -2.21
N PHE A 85 7.17 -18.44 -2.41
CA PHE A 85 8.62 -18.45 -2.42
C PHE A 85 9.18 -19.28 -3.57
N PRO A 86 10.20 -18.81 -4.26
CA PRO A 86 10.76 -17.46 -4.22
C PRO A 86 9.75 -16.41 -4.71
N ALA A 87 9.96 -15.13 -4.39
CA ALA A 87 9.16 -14.08 -4.97
C ALA A 87 9.38 -14.01 -6.49
N PHE A 88 8.38 -13.54 -7.22
CA PHE A 88 8.48 -13.30 -8.66
C PHE A 88 8.50 -11.81 -8.92
N ASN A 89 9.64 -11.33 -9.39
CA ASN A 89 9.89 -9.92 -9.56
C ASN A 89 10.33 -9.66 -11.00
N ASP A 90 9.69 -8.76 -11.68
CA ASP A 90 9.99 -8.37 -13.06
C ASP A 90 10.38 -9.53 -13.99
N ARG A 91 9.55 -10.58 -14.04
CA ARG A 91 9.70 -11.79 -14.89
C ARG A 91 10.83 -12.74 -14.48
N ALA A 92 11.38 -12.58 -13.29
CA ALA A 92 12.44 -13.45 -12.76
C ALA A 92 12.13 -13.94 -11.34
N SER A 93 12.70 -15.10 -11.00
CA SER A 93 12.66 -15.62 -9.63
C SER A 93 13.61 -14.84 -8.73
N ASP A 94 13.10 -14.30 -7.64
CA ASP A 94 13.88 -13.60 -6.62
C ASP A 94 14.01 -14.47 -5.37
N ILE A 95 15.12 -15.17 -5.25
CA ILE A 95 15.40 -16.09 -4.14
C ILE A 95 15.71 -15.38 -2.81
N HIS A 96 15.90 -14.08 -2.82
CA HIS A 96 16.18 -13.29 -1.62
C HIS A 96 14.92 -12.73 -0.98
N HIS A 97 13.79 -12.80 -1.68
CA HIS A 97 12.53 -12.26 -1.22
C HIS A 97 11.42 -13.32 -1.21
N ILE A 98 10.46 -13.08 -0.34
CA ILE A 98 9.24 -13.87 -0.20
C ILE A 98 8.03 -12.96 -0.40
N LEU A 99 7.08 -13.36 -1.22
CA LEU A 99 5.84 -12.64 -1.37
C LEU A 99 4.88 -13.09 -0.26
N TYR A 100 4.49 -12.17 0.60
CA TYR A 100 3.58 -12.42 1.70
C TYR A 100 2.20 -11.85 1.45
N TYR A 101 1.17 -12.63 1.70
CA TYR A 101 -0.23 -12.23 1.62
C TYR A 101 -0.86 -12.19 3.01
N SER A 102 -1.57 -11.11 3.32
CA SER A 102 -2.49 -10.99 4.45
C SER A 102 -3.84 -10.47 3.96
N LYS A 103 -4.94 -11.11 4.39
CA LYS A 103 -6.30 -10.63 4.12
C LYS A 103 -6.56 -9.24 4.69
N LYS A 104 -5.85 -8.91 5.77
CA LYS A 104 -5.85 -7.60 6.40
C LYS A 104 -4.44 -7.00 6.28
N PRO A 105 -4.17 -6.15 5.30
CA PRO A 105 -2.83 -5.57 5.09
C PRO A 105 -2.31 -4.78 6.29
N GLU A 106 -3.19 -4.33 7.18
CA GLU A 106 -2.85 -3.59 8.40
C GLU A 106 -2.39 -4.52 9.54
N GLU A 107 -2.66 -5.83 9.45
CA GLU A 107 -2.31 -6.83 10.45
C GLU A 107 -1.30 -7.84 9.85
N LEU A 108 -0.03 -7.46 9.78
CA LEU A 108 1.02 -8.30 9.17
C LEU A 108 1.42 -9.54 9.99
N GLN A 109 0.92 -9.70 11.22
CA GLN A 109 1.24 -10.83 12.10
C GLN A 109 2.76 -11.05 12.27
N PRO A 110 3.43 -10.16 13.00
CA PRO A 110 4.88 -10.11 13.15
C PRO A 110 5.49 -11.45 13.56
N ASP A 111 4.87 -12.15 14.51
CA ASP A 111 5.36 -13.44 14.99
C ASP A 111 5.41 -14.50 13.89
N PHE A 112 4.45 -14.48 12.95
CA PHE A 112 4.46 -15.41 11.82
C PHE A 112 5.59 -15.10 10.85
N ILE A 113 5.79 -13.82 10.53
CA ILE A 113 6.84 -13.39 9.60
C ILE A 113 8.23 -13.68 10.20
N ALA A 114 8.44 -13.32 11.47
CA ALA A 114 9.74 -13.50 12.11
C ALA A 114 10.05 -14.97 12.39
N ASN A 115 9.09 -15.72 12.98
CA ASN A 115 9.37 -17.07 13.49
C ASN A 115 9.16 -18.17 12.45
N VAL A 116 8.29 -17.97 11.45
CA VAL A 116 8.00 -18.97 10.43
C VAL A 116 8.72 -18.67 9.12
N LEU A 117 8.73 -17.40 8.70
CA LEU A 117 9.38 -17.02 7.44
C LEU A 117 10.83 -16.60 7.64
N GLY A 118 11.28 -16.37 8.88
CA GLY A 118 12.65 -15.90 9.18
C GLY A 118 12.97 -14.53 8.56
N SER A 119 11.94 -13.74 8.27
CA SER A 119 12.06 -12.47 7.55
C SER A 119 11.81 -11.28 8.46
N GLN A 120 12.20 -10.10 8.00
CA GLN A 120 11.89 -8.85 8.69
C GLN A 120 10.54 -8.32 8.21
N ILE A 121 9.84 -7.63 9.12
CA ILE A 121 8.54 -7.04 8.82
C ILE A 121 8.77 -5.69 8.15
N PRO A 122 8.33 -5.51 6.90
CA PRO A 122 8.30 -4.19 6.29
C PRO A 122 7.22 -3.33 6.96
N LEU A 123 7.36 -2.01 6.87
CA LEU A 123 6.25 -1.11 7.19
C LEU A 123 5.13 -1.32 6.17
N THR A 124 3.87 -1.36 6.62
CA THR A 124 2.73 -1.41 5.69
C THR A 124 2.70 -0.14 4.84
N ALA A 125 2.05 -0.18 3.66
CA ALA A 125 1.89 1.02 2.84
C ALA A 125 1.22 2.17 3.61
N LYS A 126 0.25 1.85 4.48
CA LYS A 126 -0.42 2.82 5.34
C LYS A 126 0.54 3.42 6.38
N ASP A 127 1.33 2.56 7.03
CA ASP A 127 2.31 3.02 8.01
C ASP A 127 3.39 3.87 7.36
N GLN A 128 3.90 3.48 6.17
CA GLN A 128 4.87 4.28 5.42
C GLN A 128 4.32 5.66 5.10
N LYS A 129 3.06 5.76 4.67
CA LYS A 129 2.42 7.04 4.39
C LYS A 129 2.30 7.90 5.64
N THR A 130 1.80 7.32 6.74
CA THR A 130 1.67 8.03 8.02
C THR A 130 3.03 8.46 8.54
N THR A 131 4.01 7.57 8.49
CA THR A 131 5.41 7.83 8.88
C THR A 131 5.99 9.00 8.08
N PHE A 132 5.80 9.02 6.75
CA PHE A 132 6.29 10.11 5.91
C PHE A 132 5.62 11.44 6.24
N GLN A 133 4.30 11.43 6.49
CA GLN A 133 3.56 12.62 6.94
C GLN A 133 4.07 13.14 8.29
N THR A 134 4.36 12.23 9.23
CA THR A 134 4.96 12.59 10.52
C THR A 134 6.34 13.23 10.34
N ILE A 135 7.20 12.65 9.52
CA ILE A 135 8.52 13.22 9.21
C ILE A 135 8.40 14.64 8.64
N ILE A 136 7.48 14.87 7.70
CA ILE A 136 7.23 16.22 7.15
C ILE A 136 6.80 17.17 8.26
N SER A 137 5.82 16.76 9.06
CA SER A 137 5.27 17.59 10.14
C SER A 137 6.33 17.95 11.20
N ASP A 138 7.12 16.99 11.62
CA ASP A 138 8.14 17.19 12.65
C ASP A 138 9.30 18.04 12.12
N THR A 139 9.75 17.78 10.89
CA THR A 139 10.82 18.58 10.26
C THR A 139 10.40 20.03 10.01
N LEU A 140 9.17 20.28 9.54
CA LEU A 140 8.69 21.63 9.25
C LEU A 140 8.22 22.39 10.52
N GLY A 141 7.69 21.68 11.51
CA GLY A 141 7.21 22.25 12.77
C GLY A 141 6.11 23.31 12.55
N GLU A 142 6.15 24.38 13.35
CA GLU A 142 5.15 25.46 13.31
C GLU A 142 5.14 26.25 11.97
N GLU A 143 6.23 26.21 11.22
CA GLU A 143 6.37 26.86 9.92
C GLU A 143 6.07 25.91 8.75
N CYS A 144 5.19 24.92 8.97
CA CYS A 144 4.72 24.05 7.90
C CYS A 144 3.93 24.85 6.88
N ASP A 145 4.63 25.27 5.81
CA ASP A 145 4.05 26.11 4.75
C ASP A 145 3.49 25.23 3.62
N TYR A 146 2.37 25.67 3.05
CA TYR A 146 1.69 25.01 1.94
C TYR A 146 2.63 24.79 0.74
N GLU A 147 3.39 25.81 0.36
CA GLU A 147 4.28 25.75 -0.80
C GLU A 147 5.36 24.69 -0.63
N VAL A 148 5.96 24.59 0.56
CA VAL A 148 6.99 23.58 0.86
C VAL A 148 6.39 22.18 0.79
N VAL A 149 5.22 21.96 1.40
CA VAL A 149 4.54 20.66 1.36
C VAL A 149 4.16 20.27 -0.06
N ARG A 150 3.63 21.20 -0.85
CA ARG A 150 3.35 21.00 -2.27
C ARG A 150 4.61 20.59 -3.03
N ASN A 151 5.69 21.36 -2.88
CA ASN A 151 6.96 21.09 -3.55
C ASN A 151 7.54 19.71 -3.19
N ILE A 152 7.38 19.27 -1.93
CA ILE A 152 7.78 17.92 -1.52
C ILE A 152 7.01 16.86 -2.34
N HIS A 153 5.70 17.01 -2.46
CA HIS A 153 4.88 16.05 -3.23
C HIS A 153 5.14 16.11 -4.73
N ASP A 154 5.34 17.31 -5.29
CA ASP A 154 5.64 17.49 -6.71
C ASP A 154 7.00 16.88 -7.07
N ASN A 155 8.04 17.18 -6.28
CA ASN A 155 9.37 16.59 -6.47
C ASN A 155 9.37 15.05 -6.27
N LEU A 156 8.58 14.53 -5.35
CA LEU A 156 8.42 13.08 -5.16
C LEU A 156 7.76 12.43 -6.38
N ASN A 157 6.72 13.06 -6.93
CA ASN A 157 6.08 12.57 -8.15
C ASN A 157 7.03 12.62 -9.36
N GLU A 158 7.84 13.68 -9.50
CA GLU A 158 8.89 13.75 -10.53
C GLU A 158 9.90 12.60 -10.40
N MET A 159 10.33 12.27 -9.18
CA MET A 159 11.24 11.13 -8.95
C MET A 159 10.62 9.81 -9.36
N ILE A 160 9.33 9.60 -9.08
CA ILE A 160 8.61 8.38 -9.48
C ILE A 160 8.50 8.30 -11.00
N GLU A 161 8.14 9.39 -11.67
CA GLU A 161 8.07 9.42 -13.13
C GLU A 161 9.45 9.14 -13.78
N ALA A 162 10.52 9.69 -13.22
CA ALA A 162 11.87 9.47 -13.71
C ALA A 162 12.35 8.00 -13.55
N SER A 163 11.85 7.29 -12.53
CA SER A 163 12.20 5.88 -12.26
C SER A 163 11.23 4.87 -12.88
N LYS A 164 10.26 5.31 -13.66
CA LYS A 164 9.18 4.47 -14.20
C LYS A 164 9.66 3.34 -15.14
N GLU A 165 10.80 3.56 -15.80
CA GLU A 165 11.41 2.59 -16.71
C GLU A 165 12.39 1.64 -15.99
N GLU A 166 12.68 1.89 -14.72
CA GLU A 166 13.56 1.03 -13.93
C GLU A 166 12.79 -0.21 -13.46
N PRO A 167 13.41 -1.40 -13.50
CA PRO A 167 12.73 -2.65 -13.12
C PRO A 167 12.46 -2.73 -11.62
N GLU A 168 13.25 -2.04 -10.79
CA GLU A 168 13.09 -2.04 -9.35
C GLU A 168 12.24 -0.82 -8.90
N PRO A 169 11.32 -1.01 -7.92
CA PRO A 169 10.54 0.09 -7.39
C PRO A 169 11.44 1.11 -6.68
N LEU A 170 11.13 2.38 -6.83
CA LEU A 170 11.89 3.46 -6.20
C LEU A 170 11.78 3.39 -4.67
N GLU A 171 12.88 3.05 -4.02
CA GLU A 171 13.03 3.08 -2.57
C GLU A 171 13.80 4.32 -2.13
N LEU A 172 13.27 5.01 -1.14
CA LEU A 172 13.88 6.21 -0.58
C LEU A 172 14.54 5.88 0.75
N ALA A 173 15.85 5.91 0.75
CA ALA A 173 16.64 5.87 1.97
C ALA A 173 16.65 7.26 2.65
N ARG A 174 17.11 7.31 3.91
CA ARG A 174 17.24 8.54 4.68
C ARG A 174 17.85 9.70 3.89
N MET A 175 18.95 9.44 3.17
CA MET A 175 19.65 10.46 2.39
C MET A 175 18.83 10.98 1.20
N ASP A 176 17.97 10.14 0.64
CA ASP A 176 17.14 10.53 -0.50
C ASP A 176 15.98 11.39 -0.05
N VAL A 177 15.36 11.07 1.10
CA VAL A 177 14.34 11.92 1.72
C VAL A 177 14.93 13.27 2.13
N LYS A 178 16.15 13.27 2.68
CA LYS A 178 16.89 14.51 3.03
C LYS A 178 17.12 15.39 1.81
N LYS A 179 17.56 14.81 0.68
CA LYS A 179 17.74 15.53 -0.59
C LYS A 179 16.40 16.05 -1.14
N LEU A 180 15.35 15.24 -1.05
CA LEU A 180 14.00 15.64 -1.46
C LEU A 180 13.54 16.88 -0.69
N PHE A 181 13.71 16.90 0.63
CA PHE A 181 13.34 18.04 1.47
C PHE A 181 14.17 19.30 1.14
N ALA A 182 15.48 19.14 0.99
CA ALA A 182 16.36 20.23 0.62
C ALA A 182 15.99 20.83 -0.77
N LYS A 183 15.69 19.98 -1.76
CA LYS A 183 15.21 20.40 -3.09
C LYS A 183 13.87 21.14 -3.01
N SER A 184 13.03 20.78 -2.06
CA SER A 184 11.68 21.32 -1.88
C SER A 184 11.62 22.65 -1.11
N GLY A 185 12.78 23.15 -0.66
CA GLY A 185 12.88 24.45 0.01
C GLY A 185 12.85 24.38 1.54
N VAL A 186 13.05 23.20 2.13
CA VAL A 186 13.21 23.08 3.59
C VAL A 186 14.53 23.69 4.02
N ALA A 187 14.50 24.60 5.00
CA ALA A 187 15.67 25.29 5.49
C ALA A 187 16.69 24.33 6.13
N ALA A 188 17.99 24.62 5.94
CA ALA A 188 19.06 23.75 6.44
C ALA A 188 19.03 23.56 7.97
N GLU A 189 18.62 24.59 8.69
CA GLU A 189 18.50 24.58 10.15
C GLU A 189 17.48 23.53 10.64
N LYS A 190 16.39 23.35 9.90
CA LYS A 190 15.35 22.33 10.19
C LYS A 190 15.79 20.90 9.88
N MET A 191 16.89 20.76 9.15
CA MET A 191 17.44 19.47 8.76
C MET A 191 18.53 19.00 9.74
N GLU A 192 18.81 19.73 10.81
CA GLU A 192 19.85 19.35 11.78
C GLU A 192 19.47 18.09 12.56
N THR A 193 18.22 17.98 13.01
CA THR A 193 17.69 16.80 13.74
C THR A 193 17.14 15.71 12.85
N PHE A 194 16.96 15.98 11.54
CA PHE A 194 16.32 15.08 10.60
C PHE A 194 16.86 13.65 10.62
N ASP A 195 18.18 13.49 10.76
CA ASP A 195 18.81 12.17 10.72
C ASP A 195 18.44 11.34 11.96
N GLU A 196 18.27 11.99 13.11
CA GLU A 196 17.86 11.36 14.38
C GLU A 196 16.37 11.05 14.32
N ASP A 197 15.54 12.00 13.92
CA ASP A 197 14.09 11.85 13.80
C ASP A 197 13.73 10.75 12.79
N PHE A 198 14.40 10.70 11.65
CA PHE A 198 14.18 9.65 10.64
C PHE A 198 14.56 8.27 11.19
N ALA A 199 15.68 8.16 11.91
CA ALA A 199 16.13 6.89 12.49
C ALA A 199 15.18 6.39 13.58
N GLU A 200 14.59 7.28 14.37
CA GLU A 200 13.62 6.96 15.41
C GLU A 200 12.28 6.49 14.79
N ILE A 201 11.79 7.22 13.79
CA ILE A 201 10.44 7.01 13.22
C ILE A 201 10.44 5.83 12.23
N VAL A 202 11.41 5.76 11.32
CA VAL A 202 11.50 4.75 10.25
C VAL A 202 12.34 3.55 10.67
N GLY A 203 13.45 3.82 11.37
CA GLY A 203 14.52 2.88 11.69
C GLY A 203 15.76 3.09 10.82
N GLU A 204 16.94 2.86 11.41
CA GLU A 204 18.24 3.20 10.80
C GLU A 204 18.51 2.63 9.41
N LYS A 205 17.99 1.43 9.12
CA LYS A 205 18.25 0.67 7.89
C LYS A 205 17.02 0.45 7.01
N LYS A 206 15.92 1.12 7.32
CA LYS A 206 14.67 0.95 6.57
C LYS A 206 14.56 2.02 5.49
N THR A 207 13.90 1.65 4.40
CA THR A 207 13.56 2.51 3.27
C THR A 207 12.05 2.72 3.20
N LEU A 208 11.63 3.76 2.52
CA LEU A 208 10.23 4.02 2.20
C LEU A 208 10.03 3.83 0.69
N LEU A 209 9.03 3.04 0.31
CA LEU A 209 8.65 2.91 -1.10
C LEU A 209 7.95 4.20 -1.56
N ALA A 210 8.50 4.84 -2.57
CA ALA A 210 7.98 6.10 -3.10
C ALA A 210 6.50 5.99 -3.49
N SER A 211 6.10 4.87 -4.10
CA SER A 211 4.71 4.59 -4.50
C SER A 211 3.72 4.50 -3.32
N ASN A 212 4.20 4.17 -2.11
CA ASN A 212 3.36 4.09 -0.91
C ASN A 212 3.14 5.45 -0.26
N ILE A 213 4.08 6.37 -0.40
CA ILE A 213 4.06 7.69 0.27
C ILE A 213 3.58 8.81 -0.65
N ALA A 214 3.69 8.62 -1.96
CA ALA A 214 3.25 9.61 -2.94
C ALA A 214 1.74 9.60 -3.15
N SER A 215 1.20 10.76 -3.50
CA SER A 215 -0.18 10.94 -3.93
C SER A 215 -0.22 11.14 -5.45
N THR A 216 0.00 10.04 -6.21
CA THR A 216 0.08 10.08 -7.67
C THR A 216 -1.26 10.29 -8.38
N LYS A 217 -2.39 10.00 -7.71
CA LYS A 217 -3.73 10.11 -8.31
C LYS A 217 -4.45 11.40 -7.95
N THR A 218 -4.21 11.93 -6.76
CA THR A 218 -4.98 13.08 -6.26
C THR A 218 -4.16 13.81 -5.22
N PHE A 219 -3.94 15.10 -5.42
CA PHE A 219 -3.45 16.02 -4.40
C PHE A 219 -4.65 16.55 -3.62
N GLN A 220 -4.70 16.28 -2.32
CA GLN A 220 -5.85 16.63 -1.48
C GLN A 220 -5.46 17.70 -0.46
N ILE A 221 -6.28 18.75 -0.42
CA ILE A 221 -6.19 19.83 0.57
C ILE A 221 -7.48 19.77 1.39
N GLU A 222 -7.36 19.74 2.69
CA GLU A 222 -8.50 19.55 3.57
C GLU A 222 -8.53 20.60 4.68
N THR A 223 -9.70 21.15 4.88
CA THR A 223 -10.06 21.97 6.04
C THR A 223 -11.26 21.32 6.73
N PRO A 224 -11.66 21.73 7.95
CA PRO A 224 -12.81 21.11 8.62
C PRO A 224 -14.10 21.05 7.79
N ASP A 225 -14.29 22.03 6.89
CA ASP A 225 -15.56 22.20 6.17
C ASP A 225 -15.41 22.02 4.65
N VAL A 226 -14.17 21.97 4.12
CA VAL A 226 -13.91 21.97 2.67
C VAL A 226 -12.83 20.97 2.32
N VAL A 227 -13.09 20.14 1.32
CA VAL A 227 -12.10 19.24 0.71
C VAL A 227 -11.91 19.64 -0.74
N VAL A 228 -10.68 19.96 -1.11
CA VAL A 228 -10.27 20.25 -2.49
C VAL A 228 -9.42 19.10 -3.00
N LYS A 229 -9.78 18.55 -4.14
CA LYS A 229 -9.04 17.48 -4.82
C LYS A 229 -8.57 18.00 -6.17
N VAL A 230 -7.27 17.97 -6.37
CA VAL A 230 -6.61 18.48 -7.56
C VAL A 230 -5.85 17.34 -8.24
N ASN A 231 -5.78 17.37 -9.56
CA ASN A 231 -4.84 16.50 -10.29
C ASN A 231 -3.41 16.90 -9.88
N PRO A 232 -2.56 15.97 -9.44
CA PRO A 232 -1.19 16.28 -9.03
C PRO A 232 -0.38 17.05 -10.07
N GLU A 233 -0.60 16.77 -11.36
CA GLU A 233 0.04 17.50 -12.48
C GLU A 233 -0.38 18.97 -12.59
N ARG A 234 -1.46 19.34 -11.90
CA ARG A 234 -2.04 20.69 -11.88
C ARG A 234 -2.13 21.24 -10.47
N SER A 235 -1.20 20.87 -9.60
CA SER A 235 -1.07 21.43 -8.26
C SER A 235 -0.81 22.96 -8.30
N ASP A 236 -0.27 23.45 -9.41
CA ASP A 236 -0.05 24.86 -9.74
C ASP A 236 -1.31 25.73 -9.72
N LEU A 237 -2.49 25.12 -9.96
CA LEU A 237 -3.77 25.86 -9.94
C LEU A 237 -4.18 26.32 -8.54
N VAL A 238 -3.56 25.79 -7.51
CA VAL A 238 -3.93 26.10 -6.12
C VAL A 238 -2.77 26.79 -5.42
N GLU A 239 -3.05 27.93 -4.84
CA GLU A 239 -2.09 28.72 -4.07
C GLU A 239 -2.70 29.26 -2.79
N THR A 240 -1.86 29.63 -1.83
CA THR A 240 -2.29 30.33 -0.63
C THR A 240 -2.01 31.83 -0.77
N ARG A 241 -3.00 32.66 -0.46
CA ARG A 241 -2.87 34.13 -0.43
C ARG A 241 -3.48 34.71 0.84
N GLU A 242 -2.94 35.83 1.27
CA GLU A 242 -3.59 36.65 2.28
C GLU A 242 -4.50 37.66 1.59
N ILE A 243 -5.80 37.58 1.87
CA ILE A 243 -6.81 38.51 1.33
C ILE A 243 -7.55 39.10 2.54
N ASP A 244 -7.51 40.43 2.66
CA ASP A 244 -8.13 41.18 3.76
C ASP A 244 -7.74 40.65 5.16
N GLY A 245 -6.45 40.28 5.36
CA GLY A 245 -5.93 39.77 6.62
C GLY A 245 -6.36 38.31 6.94
N ARG A 246 -6.88 37.59 5.96
CA ARG A 246 -7.24 36.17 6.09
C ARG A 246 -6.43 35.33 5.13
N ARG A 247 -5.93 34.21 5.66
CA ARG A 247 -5.30 33.20 4.80
C ARG A 247 -6.38 32.50 3.97
N CYS A 248 -6.27 32.59 2.66
CA CYS A 248 -7.20 32.04 1.69
C CYS A 248 -6.52 31.00 0.82
N LEU A 249 -7.26 29.98 0.43
CA LEU A 249 -6.90 29.08 -0.65
C LEU A 249 -7.54 29.63 -1.93
N VAL A 250 -6.71 29.92 -2.94
CA VAL A 250 -7.15 30.47 -4.22
C VAL A 250 -6.95 29.41 -5.30
N ILE A 251 -7.99 29.18 -6.10
CA ILE A 251 -7.97 28.22 -7.20
C ILE A 251 -8.09 29.00 -8.50
N ALA A 252 -7.08 28.88 -9.36
CA ALA A 252 -7.12 29.43 -10.70
C ALA A 252 -8.11 28.63 -11.56
N ILE A 253 -8.94 29.32 -12.33
CA ILE A 253 -9.92 28.73 -13.25
C ILE A 253 -9.44 29.03 -14.66
N ASP A 254 -8.85 28.01 -15.31
CA ASP A 254 -8.27 28.14 -16.64
C ASP A 254 -9.29 27.88 -17.76
N ASP A 255 -10.39 27.19 -17.45
CA ASP A 255 -11.37 26.75 -18.42
C ASP A 255 -12.80 27.07 -17.93
N HIS A 256 -13.68 26.12 -17.89
CA HIS A 256 -15.06 26.28 -17.45
C HIS A 256 -15.24 25.93 -15.98
N LEU A 257 -16.20 26.54 -15.32
CA LEU A 257 -16.60 26.28 -13.94
C LEU A 257 -18.00 25.70 -13.91
N GLU A 258 -18.15 24.57 -13.27
CA GLU A 258 -19.46 23.99 -12.98
C GLU A 258 -19.75 23.97 -11.48
N VAL A 259 -20.97 24.31 -11.12
CA VAL A 259 -21.49 24.22 -9.76
C VAL A 259 -22.70 23.30 -9.74
N ASN A 260 -22.61 22.16 -9.08
CA ASN A 260 -23.66 21.14 -9.06
C ASN A 260 -24.16 20.73 -10.47
N GLY A 261 -23.22 20.63 -11.42
CA GLY A 261 -23.53 20.26 -12.80
C GLY A 261 -24.09 21.40 -13.67
N ILE A 262 -24.05 22.64 -13.17
CA ILE A 262 -24.49 23.83 -13.89
C ILE A 262 -23.24 24.66 -14.24
N GLU A 263 -23.04 24.90 -15.54
CA GLU A 263 -21.96 25.77 -16.04
C GLU A 263 -22.19 27.22 -15.59
N VAL A 264 -21.19 27.76 -14.91
CA VAL A 264 -21.18 29.15 -14.48
C VAL A 264 -20.55 29.99 -15.59
N ARG A 265 -21.32 30.90 -16.16
CA ARG A 265 -20.87 31.85 -17.16
C ARG A 265 -20.70 33.23 -16.50
N LYS A 266 -19.54 33.86 -16.69
CA LYS A 266 -19.34 35.25 -16.34
C LYS A 266 -19.98 36.18 -17.33
#